data_af839a5aeb4c3780fcc224d4919fb446
#
_entry.id   af839a5aeb4c3780fcc224d4919fb446
#
_cell.length_a   1.000
_cell.length_b   1.000
_cell.length_c   1.000
_cell.angle_alpha   90.00
_cell.angle_beta   90.00
_cell.angle_gamma   90.00
#
_symmetry.space_group_name_H-M   'P 1'
#
loop_
_entity.id
_entity.type
_entity.pdbx_description
1 polymer ?
#
loop_
_entity_poly.entity_id
_entity_poly.type
_entity_poly.pdbx_seq_one_letter_code
_entity_poly.pdbx_strand_id
1 'polypeptide(L)'
;MITSDQLKDVMERAEALHRYLNIDQKKVEFEEEQLRTQAPDFWEDPKRAQEQMIKVKGIEKWLVGYQQVRQLADELELAFDFYRDDMITEDELDADYAKAVAAIEHLEMKNMLRQTEDPMDCVMKINSGAGGTESQDWAQMLMRMYMRWAEAHDYKCTISDIQDGDEAGIKSVTMKIEGGEYAYGYLKSENGVHRLVRVSPFNAQGKRMTSFASVFVSPLVDDTIEVFVDPARVSWDTFRSSGAGGQNVNKVESGVRLRYQYEDPDTGEEEEILIENTETRDQPKNRAKAMQLLKSQLYDRAMKKRLEAQAKIEAGKKKIEWGSQIRSYVFDDRRVKDHRTNYQTSDVDAVMDGKLDEFIKAYLMEFPVADEND
;
A
#
# COMPACT_ATOMS: atom_id res chain seq x y z
N MET A 1 -33.67 -3.10 17.38
CA MET A 1 -34.39 -4.40 17.23
C MET A 1 -34.11 -4.95 15.82
N ILE A 2 -33.40 -6.05 15.73
CA ILE A 2 -33.06 -6.71 14.45
C ILE A 2 -34.27 -7.42 13.89
N THR A 3 -34.51 -7.25 12.60
CA THR A 3 -35.59 -7.90 11.87
C THR A 3 -35.11 -9.24 11.27
N SER A 4 -36.02 -10.15 11.00
CA SER A 4 -35.72 -11.40 10.28
C SER A 4 -35.12 -11.14 8.88
N ASP A 5 -35.48 -10.04 8.24
CA ASP A 5 -34.93 -9.67 6.92
C ASP A 5 -33.46 -9.23 7.02
N GLN A 6 -33.08 -8.55 8.14
CA GLN A 6 -31.67 -8.18 8.39
C GLN A 6 -30.79 -9.41 8.68
N LEU A 7 -31.31 -10.37 9.44
CA LEU A 7 -30.61 -11.63 9.64
C LEU A 7 -30.41 -12.37 8.33
N LYS A 8 -31.45 -12.44 7.51
CA LYS A 8 -31.38 -13.08 6.18
C LYS A 8 -30.37 -12.40 5.27
N ASP A 9 -30.30 -11.07 5.26
CA ASP A 9 -29.31 -10.31 4.51
C ASP A 9 -27.87 -10.67 4.92
N VAL A 10 -27.60 -10.77 6.22
CA VAL A 10 -26.29 -11.19 6.76
C VAL A 10 -25.90 -12.59 6.26
N MET A 11 -26.83 -13.52 6.32
CA MET A 11 -26.59 -14.90 5.85
C MET A 11 -26.36 -14.96 4.34
N GLU A 12 -27.14 -14.24 3.54
CA GLU A 12 -26.99 -14.16 2.09
C GLU A 12 -25.67 -13.51 1.68
N ARG A 13 -25.22 -12.48 2.38
CA ARG A 13 -23.91 -11.82 2.15
C ARG A 13 -22.75 -12.75 2.50
N ALA A 14 -22.83 -13.47 3.63
CA ALA A 14 -21.82 -14.47 4.00
C ALA A 14 -21.70 -15.58 2.95
N GLU A 15 -22.83 -16.06 2.43
CA GLU A 15 -22.86 -17.07 1.37
C GLU A 15 -22.35 -16.51 0.01
N ALA A 16 -22.64 -15.25 -0.30
CA ALA A 16 -22.10 -14.58 -1.48
C ALA A 16 -20.57 -14.46 -1.39
N LEU A 17 -20.01 -14.11 -0.22
CA LEU A 17 -18.58 -14.08 0.00
C LEU A 17 -17.91 -15.45 -0.20
N HIS A 18 -18.55 -16.55 0.21
CA HIS A 18 -18.05 -17.91 -0.05
C HIS A 18 -17.79 -18.14 -1.55
N ARG A 19 -18.76 -17.73 -2.36
CA ARG A 19 -18.69 -17.89 -3.82
C ARG A 19 -17.70 -16.94 -4.47
N TYR A 20 -17.72 -15.65 -4.11
CA TYR A 20 -16.82 -14.64 -4.70
C TYR A 20 -15.34 -14.88 -4.35
N LEU A 21 -15.07 -15.38 -3.16
CA LEU A 21 -13.71 -15.70 -2.72
C LEU A 21 -13.24 -17.08 -3.20
N ASN A 22 -14.12 -17.89 -3.83
CA ASN A 22 -13.82 -19.27 -4.24
C ASN A 22 -13.23 -20.10 -3.08
N ILE A 23 -13.88 -20.07 -1.92
CA ILE A 23 -13.36 -20.66 -0.67
C ILE A 23 -13.01 -22.14 -0.82
N ASP A 24 -13.83 -22.92 -1.53
CA ASP A 24 -13.57 -24.35 -1.71
C ASP A 24 -12.30 -24.59 -2.54
N GLN A 25 -12.08 -23.81 -3.57
CA GLN A 25 -10.85 -23.88 -4.38
C GLN A 25 -9.63 -23.45 -3.56
N LYS A 26 -9.74 -22.38 -2.77
CA LYS A 26 -8.67 -21.93 -1.89
C LYS A 26 -8.30 -22.95 -0.81
N LYS A 27 -9.25 -23.73 -0.31
CA LYS A 27 -8.95 -24.84 0.62
C LYS A 27 -8.07 -25.90 -0.05
N VAL A 28 -8.43 -26.32 -1.27
CA VAL A 28 -7.63 -27.29 -2.02
C VAL A 28 -6.23 -26.74 -2.31
N GLU A 29 -6.15 -25.49 -2.79
CA GLU A 29 -4.88 -24.82 -3.06
C GLU A 29 -4.02 -24.69 -1.78
N PHE A 30 -4.62 -24.36 -0.65
CA PHE A 30 -3.94 -24.29 0.63
C PHE A 30 -3.33 -25.63 1.04
N GLU A 31 -4.10 -26.72 0.92
CA GLU A 31 -3.62 -28.06 1.24
C GLU A 31 -2.46 -28.49 0.32
N GLU A 32 -2.56 -28.22 -0.99
CA GLU A 32 -1.50 -28.52 -1.94
C GLU A 32 -0.22 -27.73 -1.66
N GLU A 33 -0.34 -26.41 -1.44
CA GLU A 33 0.81 -25.56 -1.16
C GLU A 33 1.42 -25.82 0.23
N GLN A 34 0.61 -26.20 1.21
CA GLN A 34 1.07 -26.62 2.52
C GLN A 34 1.83 -27.96 2.44
N LEU A 35 1.38 -28.92 1.63
CA LEU A 35 2.10 -30.17 1.42
C LEU A 35 3.50 -29.93 0.83
N ARG A 36 3.67 -28.94 -0.05
CA ARG A 36 4.98 -28.56 -0.61
C ARG A 36 5.95 -28.08 0.48
N THR A 37 5.46 -27.46 1.55
CA THR A 37 6.32 -27.00 2.67
C THR A 37 6.83 -28.16 3.54
N GLN A 38 6.25 -29.35 3.42
CA GLN A 38 6.66 -30.54 4.17
C GLN A 38 7.69 -31.40 3.43
N ALA A 39 8.10 -31.02 2.21
CA ALA A 39 9.11 -31.74 1.44
C ALA A 39 10.46 -31.74 2.18
N PRO A 40 11.22 -32.85 2.20
CA PRO A 40 12.49 -32.93 2.94
C PRO A 40 13.55 -31.90 2.50
N ASP A 41 13.49 -31.49 1.25
CA ASP A 41 14.39 -30.52 0.59
C ASP A 41 13.90 -29.08 0.65
N PHE A 42 12.75 -28.82 1.30
CA PHE A 42 12.10 -27.51 1.34
C PHE A 42 13.02 -26.39 1.86
N TRP A 43 13.86 -26.67 2.83
CA TRP A 43 14.74 -25.71 3.48
C TRP A 43 16.12 -25.59 2.85
N GLU A 44 16.43 -26.34 1.79
CA GLU A 44 17.73 -26.26 1.09
C GLU A 44 17.91 -24.92 0.35
N ASP A 45 16.79 -24.30 -0.11
CA ASP A 45 16.77 -22.96 -0.71
C ASP A 45 15.94 -22.01 0.15
N PRO A 46 16.56 -21.18 1.00
CA PRO A 46 15.85 -20.27 1.91
C PRO A 46 14.97 -19.26 1.19
N LYS A 47 15.35 -18.80 -0.02
CA LYS A 47 14.59 -17.80 -0.77
C LYS A 47 13.30 -18.42 -1.31
N ARG A 48 13.38 -19.58 -1.93
CA ARG A 48 12.23 -20.34 -2.42
C ARG A 48 11.30 -20.75 -1.27
N ALA A 49 11.86 -21.15 -0.13
CA ALA A 49 11.08 -21.46 1.07
C ALA A 49 10.31 -20.25 1.58
N GLN A 50 10.95 -19.07 1.61
CA GLN A 50 10.30 -17.83 2.02
C GLN A 50 9.15 -17.44 1.07
N GLU A 51 9.36 -17.49 -0.24
CA GLU A 51 8.33 -17.21 -1.26
C GLU A 51 7.12 -18.14 -1.09
N GLN A 52 7.39 -19.44 -0.90
CA GLN A 52 6.35 -20.44 -0.67
C GLN A 52 5.56 -20.19 0.63
N MET A 53 6.25 -19.83 1.71
CA MET A 53 5.59 -19.51 2.99
C MET A 53 4.73 -18.25 2.90
N ILE A 54 5.14 -17.24 2.13
CA ILE A 54 4.33 -16.04 1.87
C ILE A 54 3.07 -16.44 1.12
N LYS A 55 3.17 -17.29 0.10
CA LYS A 55 2.01 -17.78 -0.67
C LYS A 55 1.02 -18.52 0.23
N VAL A 56 1.48 -19.49 1.03
CA VAL A 56 0.65 -20.25 1.96
C VAL A 56 -0.08 -19.33 2.93
N LYS A 57 0.65 -18.41 3.58
CA LYS A 57 0.06 -17.43 4.49
C LYS A 57 -0.97 -16.51 3.81
N GLY A 58 -0.73 -16.14 2.55
CA GLY A 58 -1.67 -15.34 1.77
C GLY A 58 -3.01 -16.05 1.58
N ILE A 59 -3.00 -17.35 1.25
CA ILE A 59 -4.23 -18.16 1.11
C ILE A 59 -4.90 -18.36 2.47
N GLU A 60 -4.11 -18.72 3.50
CA GLU A 60 -4.59 -18.94 4.88
C GLU A 60 -5.39 -17.76 5.41
N LYS A 61 -4.91 -16.53 5.21
CA LYS A 61 -5.59 -15.30 5.65
C LYS A 61 -7.01 -15.16 5.11
N TRP A 62 -7.24 -15.55 3.85
CA TRP A 62 -8.57 -15.54 3.27
C TRP A 62 -9.48 -16.60 3.87
N LEU A 63 -8.96 -17.80 4.09
CA LEU A 63 -9.70 -18.89 4.70
C LEU A 63 -10.09 -18.57 6.15
N VAL A 64 -9.15 -18.05 6.92
CA VAL A 64 -9.39 -17.64 8.33
C VAL A 64 -10.40 -16.48 8.38
N GLY A 65 -10.24 -15.46 7.53
CA GLY A 65 -11.16 -14.33 7.46
C GLY A 65 -12.59 -14.77 7.13
N TYR A 66 -12.76 -15.65 6.15
CA TYR A 66 -14.07 -16.20 5.83
C TYR A 66 -14.64 -17.08 6.95
N GLN A 67 -13.81 -17.90 7.58
CA GLN A 67 -14.23 -18.73 8.71
C GLN A 67 -14.77 -17.87 9.86
N GLN A 68 -14.11 -16.76 10.17
CA GLN A 68 -14.58 -15.81 11.18
C GLN A 68 -15.94 -15.20 10.80
N VAL A 69 -16.12 -14.77 9.55
CA VAL A 69 -17.41 -14.26 9.05
C VAL A 69 -18.51 -15.32 9.22
N ARG A 70 -18.23 -16.56 8.80
CA ARG A 70 -19.21 -17.65 8.93
C ARG A 70 -19.58 -17.94 10.37
N GLN A 71 -18.58 -17.99 11.25
CA GLN A 71 -18.79 -18.21 12.68
C GLN A 71 -19.69 -17.13 13.29
N LEU A 72 -19.41 -15.86 13.02
CA LEU A 72 -20.21 -14.74 13.53
C LEU A 72 -21.64 -14.72 12.95
N ALA A 73 -21.82 -15.15 11.71
CA ALA A 73 -23.15 -15.27 11.11
C ALA A 73 -23.96 -16.41 11.78
N ASP A 74 -23.34 -17.57 12.00
CA ASP A 74 -23.97 -18.70 12.69
C ASP A 74 -24.28 -18.38 14.16
N GLU A 75 -23.37 -17.66 14.85
CA GLU A 75 -23.61 -17.16 16.22
C GLU A 75 -24.78 -16.18 16.26
N LEU A 76 -24.91 -15.28 15.29
CA LEU A 76 -26.01 -14.34 15.17
C LEU A 76 -27.35 -15.07 14.95
N GLU A 77 -27.38 -16.12 14.12
CA GLU A 77 -28.58 -16.94 13.89
C GLU A 77 -29.04 -17.58 15.19
N LEU A 78 -28.12 -18.17 15.96
CA LEU A 78 -28.40 -18.74 17.28
C LEU A 78 -28.85 -17.68 18.29
N ALA A 79 -28.20 -16.50 18.31
CA ALA A 79 -28.58 -15.40 19.17
C ALA A 79 -30.00 -14.89 18.85
N PHE A 80 -30.39 -14.86 17.57
CA PHE A 80 -31.74 -14.47 17.16
C PHE A 80 -32.81 -15.46 17.66
N ASP A 81 -32.52 -16.77 17.63
CA ASP A 81 -33.42 -17.79 18.19
C ASP A 81 -33.52 -17.67 19.71
N PHE A 82 -32.41 -17.44 20.42
CA PHE A 82 -32.43 -17.23 21.89
C PHE A 82 -33.19 -15.96 22.27
N TYR A 83 -33.10 -14.89 21.45
CA TYR A 83 -33.90 -13.68 21.68
C TYR A 83 -35.40 -13.96 21.53
N ARG A 84 -35.81 -14.77 20.56
CA ARG A 84 -37.22 -15.18 20.39
C ARG A 84 -37.75 -15.98 21.55
N ASP A 85 -36.85 -16.69 22.25
CA ASP A 85 -37.16 -17.52 23.45
C ASP A 85 -36.95 -16.72 24.74
N ASP A 86 -36.79 -15.38 24.67
CA ASP A 86 -36.56 -14.48 25.81
C ASP A 86 -35.33 -14.82 26.67
N MET A 87 -34.30 -15.47 26.08
CA MET A 87 -33.09 -15.88 26.79
C MET A 87 -31.97 -14.83 26.78
N ILE A 88 -31.97 -13.91 25.81
CA ILE A 88 -31.00 -12.78 25.70
C ILE A 88 -31.73 -11.46 25.52
N THR A 89 -31.01 -10.37 25.78
CA THR A 89 -31.53 -9.01 25.64
C THR A 89 -31.40 -8.49 24.20
N GLU A 90 -32.18 -7.46 23.85
CA GLU A 90 -32.09 -6.77 22.56
C GLU A 90 -30.70 -6.16 22.33
N ASP A 91 -30.10 -5.57 23.38
CA ASP A 91 -28.78 -4.96 23.31
C ASP A 91 -27.67 -5.99 22.96
N GLU A 92 -27.78 -7.21 23.51
CA GLU A 92 -26.85 -8.30 23.19
C GLU A 92 -26.99 -8.75 21.74
N LEU A 93 -28.22 -8.91 21.25
CA LEU A 93 -28.49 -9.27 19.86
C LEU A 93 -28.01 -8.18 18.89
N ASP A 94 -28.24 -6.89 19.19
CA ASP A 94 -27.78 -5.77 18.37
C ASP A 94 -26.25 -5.68 18.35
N ALA A 95 -25.59 -6.03 19.45
CA ALA A 95 -24.13 -6.09 19.51
C ALA A 95 -23.55 -7.22 18.63
N ASP A 96 -24.16 -8.39 18.60
CA ASP A 96 -23.72 -9.53 17.78
C ASP A 96 -23.99 -9.26 16.29
N TYR A 97 -25.13 -8.63 15.97
CA TYR A 97 -25.40 -8.15 14.61
C TYR A 97 -24.33 -7.16 14.13
N ALA A 98 -24.00 -6.17 14.95
CA ALA A 98 -22.97 -5.19 14.59
C ALA A 98 -21.61 -5.86 14.33
N LYS A 99 -21.21 -6.88 15.14
CA LYS A 99 -19.99 -7.65 14.93
C LYS A 99 -20.01 -8.42 13.60
N ALA A 100 -21.12 -9.13 13.33
CA ALA A 100 -21.25 -9.92 12.11
C ALA A 100 -21.19 -9.03 10.83
N VAL A 101 -21.94 -7.89 10.84
CA VAL A 101 -21.94 -6.94 9.74
C VAL A 101 -20.55 -6.34 9.55
N ALA A 102 -19.87 -5.92 10.62
CA ALA A 102 -18.54 -5.34 10.53
C ALA A 102 -17.51 -6.33 9.94
N ALA A 103 -17.58 -7.61 10.33
CA ALA A 103 -16.69 -8.65 9.78
C ALA A 103 -16.95 -8.90 8.29
N ILE A 104 -18.21 -8.95 7.88
CA ILE A 104 -18.60 -9.09 6.47
C ILE A 104 -18.09 -7.90 5.64
N GLU A 105 -18.37 -6.68 6.09
CA GLU A 105 -17.94 -5.45 5.40
C GLU A 105 -16.44 -5.35 5.27
N HIS A 106 -15.71 -5.73 6.32
CA HIS A 106 -14.24 -5.77 6.26
C HIS A 106 -13.73 -6.73 5.19
N LEU A 107 -14.31 -7.93 5.11
CA LEU A 107 -13.88 -8.94 4.14
C LEU A 107 -14.31 -8.58 2.70
N GLU A 108 -15.49 -7.97 2.53
CA GLU A 108 -15.95 -7.40 1.25
C GLU A 108 -15.00 -6.31 0.76
N MET A 109 -14.63 -5.34 1.61
CA MET A 109 -13.67 -4.29 1.28
C MET A 109 -12.31 -4.88 0.87
N LYS A 110 -11.81 -5.85 1.64
CA LYS A 110 -10.54 -6.51 1.34
C LYS A 110 -10.58 -7.23 -0.02
N ASN A 111 -11.72 -7.82 -0.40
CA ASN A 111 -11.89 -8.46 -1.71
C ASN A 111 -11.88 -7.48 -2.89
N MET A 112 -12.13 -6.18 -2.66
CA MET A 112 -12.04 -5.14 -3.69
C MET A 112 -10.59 -4.68 -3.94
N LEU A 113 -9.66 -5.03 -3.04
CA LEU A 113 -8.25 -4.65 -3.09
C LEU A 113 -7.43 -5.77 -3.78
N ARG A 114 -7.30 -5.67 -5.13
CA ARG A 114 -6.69 -6.73 -5.96
C ARG A 114 -5.39 -6.32 -6.63
N GLN A 115 -4.97 -5.05 -6.52
CA GLN A 115 -3.71 -4.59 -7.11
C GLN A 115 -2.51 -5.11 -6.29
N THR A 116 -1.40 -5.32 -6.97
CA THR A 116 -0.14 -5.82 -6.37
C THR A 116 0.36 -4.91 -5.24
N GLU A 117 0.10 -3.61 -5.34
CA GLU A 117 0.51 -2.60 -4.37
C GLU A 117 -0.47 -2.43 -3.20
N ASP A 118 -1.72 -2.89 -3.35
CA ASP A 118 -2.77 -2.70 -2.33
C ASP A 118 -2.39 -3.22 -0.93
N PRO A 119 -1.70 -4.36 -0.77
CA PRO A 119 -1.29 -4.86 0.54
C PRO A 119 -0.18 -4.06 1.22
N MET A 120 0.45 -3.13 0.51
CA MET A 120 1.61 -2.39 1.01
C MET A 120 1.23 -1.35 2.06
N ASP A 121 2.20 -1.00 2.89
CA ASP A 121 2.19 0.21 3.68
C ASP A 121 2.18 1.45 2.78
N CYS A 122 1.88 2.63 3.31
CA CYS A 122 1.83 3.82 2.47
C CYS A 122 2.57 5.03 3.04
N VAL A 123 2.94 5.91 2.11
CA VAL A 123 3.41 7.27 2.40
C VAL A 123 2.32 8.24 1.95
N MET A 124 1.86 9.07 2.88
CA MET A 124 0.88 10.12 2.62
C MET A 124 1.55 11.48 2.70
N LYS A 125 1.39 12.30 1.66
CA LYS A 125 1.86 13.68 1.61
C LYS A 125 0.66 14.63 1.50
N ILE A 126 0.58 15.58 2.42
CA ILE A 126 -0.45 16.62 2.43
C ILE A 126 0.22 17.96 2.19
N ASN A 127 -0.28 18.74 1.24
CA ASN A 127 0.20 20.08 0.99
C ASN A 127 -0.96 21.07 1.06
N SER A 128 -0.73 22.22 1.71
CA SER A 128 -1.68 23.33 1.68
C SER A 128 -1.76 23.89 0.25
N GLY A 129 -2.98 24.24 -0.15
CA GLY A 129 -3.27 24.82 -1.44
C GLY A 129 -3.56 26.33 -1.37
N ALA A 130 -4.41 26.81 -2.28
CA ALA A 130 -4.86 28.19 -2.26
C ALA A 130 -5.73 28.48 -1.04
N GLY A 131 -5.47 29.60 -0.34
CA GLY A 131 -6.24 30.03 0.84
C GLY A 131 -5.41 30.64 1.97
N GLY A 132 -4.07 30.79 1.79
CA GLY A 132 -3.17 31.38 2.78
C GLY A 132 -3.20 30.60 4.10
N THR A 133 -3.21 31.31 5.25
CA THR A 133 -3.26 30.71 6.61
C THR A 133 -4.41 29.71 6.78
N GLU A 134 -5.56 29.97 6.19
CA GLU A 134 -6.73 29.07 6.23
C GLU A 134 -6.43 27.71 5.57
N SER A 135 -5.71 27.68 4.46
CA SER A 135 -5.33 26.42 3.80
C SER A 135 -4.25 25.66 4.56
N GLN A 136 -3.37 26.35 5.27
CA GLN A 136 -2.36 25.76 6.14
C GLN A 136 -3.01 25.10 7.36
N ASP A 137 -4.02 25.74 7.96
CA ASP A 137 -4.82 25.15 9.03
C ASP A 137 -5.61 23.95 8.54
N TRP A 138 -6.21 24.05 7.34
CA TRP A 138 -6.92 22.93 6.71
C TRP A 138 -6.01 21.72 6.49
N ALA A 139 -4.79 21.91 6.02
CA ALA A 139 -3.81 20.83 5.87
C ALA A 139 -3.50 20.14 7.21
N GLN A 140 -3.39 20.91 8.31
CA GLN A 140 -3.20 20.37 9.65
C GLN A 140 -4.42 19.58 10.15
N MET A 141 -5.63 20.06 9.86
CA MET A 141 -6.86 19.33 10.18
C MET A 141 -6.93 17.99 9.45
N LEU A 142 -6.59 17.94 8.17
CA LEU A 142 -6.53 16.70 7.39
C LEU A 142 -5.46 15.74 7.96
N MET A 143 -4.27 16.25 8.31
CA MET A 143 -3.24 15.44 8.96
C MET A 143 -3.81 14.74 10.21
N ARG A 144 -4.47 15.50 11.09
CA ARG A 144 -5.08 14.95 12.31
C ARG A 144 -6.16 13.92 11.99
N MET A 145 -7.00 14.15 10.99
CA MET A 145 -8.05 13.24 10.55
C MET A 145 -7.48 11.89 10.13
N TYR A 146 -6.43 11.89 9.30
CA TYR A 146 -5.79 10.63 8.86
C TYR A 146 -5.00 9.94 9.97
N MET A 147 -4.38 10.69 10.88
CA MET A 147 -3.73 10.09 12.06
C MET A 147 -4.75 9.35 12.94
N ARG A 148 -5.94 9.91 13.15
CA ARG A 148 -7.02 9.27 13.91
C ARG A 148 -7.61 8.05 13.20
N TRP A 149 -7.74 8.13 11.86
CA TRP A 149 -8.13 6.96 11.08
C TRP A 149 -7.10 5.83 11.22
N ALA A 150 -5.81 6.14 11.11
CA ALA A 150 -4.73 5.17 11.26
C ALA A 150 -4.73 4.54 12.66
N GLU A 151 -4.91 5.35 13.72
CA GLU A 151 -5.01 4.87 15.11
C GLU A 151 -6.21 3.94 15.31
N ALA A 152 -7.38 4.29 14.76
CA ALA A 152 -8.60 3.49 14.86
C ALA A 152 -8.49 2.11 14.14
N HIS A 153 -7.57 1.98 13.18
CA HIS A 153 -7.33 0.75 12.43
C HIS A 153 -6.01 0.06 12.81
N ASP A 154 -5.45 0.39 13.98
CA ASP A 154 -4.21 -0.20 14.51
C ASP A 154 -2.98 -0.03 13.61
N TYR A 155 -2.98 1.01 12.73
CA TYR A 155 -1.80 1.39 11.97
C TYR A 155 -0.89 2.29 12.79
N LYS A 156 0.42 2.08 12.61
CA LYS A 156 1.43 2.99 13.14
C LYS A 156 1.62 4.16 12.19
N CYS A 157 1.25 5.37 12.62
CA CYS A 157 1.49 6.59 11.86
C CYS A 157 2.74 7.32 12.37
N THR A 158 3.70 7.57 11.47
CA THR A 158 4.97 8.26 11.77
C THR A 158 5.14 9.46 10.86
N ILE A 159 5.33 10.66 11.44
CA ILE A 159 5.63 11.88 10.67
C ILE A 159 7.10 11.81 10.26
N SER A 160 7.37 11.81 8.95
CA SER A 160 8.72 11.79 8.39
C SER A 160 9.27 13.18 8.13
N ASP A 161 8.40 14.10 7.71
CA ASP A 161 8.76 15.50 7.44
C ASP A 161 7.53 16.39 7.67
N ILE A 162 7.75 17.58 8.23
CA ILE A 162 6.69 18.56 8.46
C ILE A 162 7.24 19.96 8.26
N GLN A 163 6.51 20.78 7.54
CA GLN A 163 6.82 22.18 7.35
C GLN A 163 5.69 23.03 7.93
N ASP A 164 6.01 23.78 8.97
CA ASP A 164 5.05 24.65 9.67
C ASP A 164 4.53 25.76 8.76
N GLY A 165 3.32 26.21 9.05
CA GLY A 165 2.70 27.37 8.43
C GLY A 165 3.36 28.68 8.87
N ASP A 166 3.00 29.77 8.18
CA ASP A 166 3.59 31.10 8.49
C ASP A 166 3.03 31.67 9.80
N GLU A 167 1.74 31.49 10.07
CA GLU A 167 1.03 31.98 11.26
C GLU A 167 0.32 30.87 12.03
N ALA A 168 -0.24 29.90 11.30
CA ALA A 168 -0.92 28.73 11.85
C ALA A 168 -0.90 27.58 10.84
N GLY A 169 -1.14 26.35 11.33
CA GLY A 169 -1.24 25.18 10.50
C GLY A 169 0.10 24.71 9.92
N ILE A 170 0.05 23.99 8.81
CA ILE A 170 1.20 23.42 8.14
C ILE A 170 1.19 23.72 6.64
N LYS A 171 2.35 23.94 6.04
CA LYS A 171 2.54 24.06 4.58
C LYS A 171 2.52 22.69 3.93
N SER A 172 3.23 21.75 4.52
CA SER A 172 3.27 20.36 4.06
C SER A 172 3.58 19.40 5.20
N VAL A 173 3.15 18.17 5.05
CA VAL A 173 3.54 17.05 5.91
C VAL A 173 3.68 15.79 5.07
N THR A 174 4.65 14.96 5.45
CA THR A 174 4.83 13.61 4.92
C THR A 174 4.74 12.63 6.08
N MET A 175 3.80 11.69 6.00
CA MET A 175 3.54 10.68 7.02
C MET A 175 3.72 9.29 6.42
N LYS A 176 4.28 8.37 7.21
CA LYS A 176 4.28 6.94 6.92
C LYS A 176 3.20 6.27 7.73
N ILE A 177 2.41 5.41 7.11
CA ILE A 177 1.35 4.63 7.74
C ILE A 177 1.70 3.17 7.50
N GLU A 178 2.08 2.47 8.58
CA GLU A 178 2.74 1.17 8.55
C GLU A 178 2.13 0.21 9.57
N GLY A 179 2.41 -1.09 9.41
CA GLY A 179 2.18 -2.12 10.42
C GLY A 179 0.81 -2.78 10.37
N GLY A 180 -0.02 -2.45 9.42
CA GLY A 180 -1.30 -3.12 9.14
C GLY A 180 -1.31 -3.80 7.78
N GLU A 181 -2.50 -4.25 7.37
CA GLU A 181 -2.72 -4.80 6.04
C GLU A 181 -3.47 -3.78 5.16
N TYR A 182 -3.04 -3.65 3.91
CA TYR A 182 -3.75 -2.84 2.91
C TYR A 182 -3.82 -1.33 3.20
N ALA A 183 -2.87 -0.75 3.93
CA ALA A 183 -2.85 0.68 4.22
C ALA A 183 -2.90 1.53 2.94
N TYR A 184 -2.10 1.17 1.92
CA TYR A 184 -2.14 1.82 0.63
C TYR A 184 -3.46 1.58 -0.09
N GLY A 185 -3.94 0.33 -0.11
CA GLY A 185 -5.17 -0.05 -0.79
C GLY A 185 -6.39 0.76 -0.32
N TYR A 186 -6.54 0.99 0.97
CA TYR A 186 -7.61 1.83 1.53
C TYR A 186 -7.37 3.30 1.23
N LEU A 187 -6.19 3.82 1.53
CA LEU A 187 -5.91 5.25 1.47
C LEU A 187 -5.65 5.79 0.06
N LYS A 188 -5.40 4.94 -0.95
CA LYS A 188 -5.31 5.39 -2.36
C LYS A 188 -6.56 6.12 -2.83
N SER A 189 -7.72 5.82 -2.24
CA SER A 189 -8.99 6.51 -2.47
C SER A 189 -8.94 7.99 -2.09
N GLU A 190 -8.05 8.40 -1.19
CA GLU A 190 -7.93 9.76 -0.68
C GLU A 190 -7.05 10.67 -1.56
N ASN A 191 -6.47 10.11 -2.65
CA ASN A 191 -5.67 10.87 -3.59
C ASN A 191 -6.48 11.97 -4.29
N GLY A 192 -6.12 13.23 -4.06
CA GLY A 192 -6.73 14.36 -4.75
C GLY A 192 -6.80 15.64 -3.92
N VAL A 193 -7.68 16.54 -4.33
CA VAL A 193 -7.86 17.84 -3.68
C VAL A 193 -9.07 17.81 -2.76
N HIS A 194 -8.87 18.21 -1.50
CA HIS A 194 -9.88 18.32 -0.47
C HIS A 194 -10.25 19.78 -0.25
N ARG A 195 -11.53 20.10 -0.37
CA ARG A 195 -12.07 21.45 -0.24
C ARG A 195 -12.72 21.66 1.10
N LEU A 196 -12.28 22.66 1.85
CA LEU A 196 -12.93 23.14 3.05
C LEU A 196 -13.78 24.39 2.75
N VAL A 197 -14.97 24.44 3.31
CA VAL A 197 -15.83 25.63 3.35
C VAL A 197 -16.30 25.83 4.79
N ARG A 198 -15.89 26.93 5.42
CA ARG A 198 -16.30 27.29 6.78
C ARG A 198 -16.20 28.79 7.01
N VAL A 199 -16.82 29.28 8.09
CA VAL A 199 -16.53 30.60 8.65
C VAL A 199 -15.09 30.57 9.18
N SER A 200 -14.23 31.46 8.66
CA SER A 200 -12.80 31.46 9.01
C SER A 200 -12.54 31.97 10.42
N PRO A 201 -11.82 31.22 11.27
CA PRO A 201 -11.40 31.71 12.58
C PRO A 201 -10.32 32.78 12.50
N PHE A 202 -9.65 32.92 11.35
CA PHE A 202 -8.57 33.91 11.11
C PHE A 202 -9.09 35.21 10.53
N ASN A 203 -10.37 35.29 10.16
CA ASN A 203 -10.97 36.48 9.60
C ASN A 203 -11.83 37.21 10.65
N ALA A 204 -11.36 38.39 11.07
CA ALA A 204 -12.05 39.21 12.07
C ALA A 204 -13.51 39.58 11.69
N GLN A 205 -13.88 39.54 10.41
CA GLN A 205 -15.22 39.83 9.92
C GLN A 205 -16.12 38.57 9.85
N GLY A 206 -15.62 37.39 10.27
CA GLY A 206 -16.37 36.14 10.24
C GLY A 206 -16.82 35.74 8.82
N LYS A 207 -16.04 36.03 7.79
CA LYS A 207 -16.37 35.67 6.41
C LYS A 207 -16.24 34.16 6.18
N ARG A 208 -17.19 33.64 5.42
CA ARG A 208 -17.12 32.27 4.89
C ARG A 208 -16.00 32.18 3.85
N MET A 209 -15.04 31.29 4.07
CA MET A 209 -13.86 31.10 3.23
C MET A 209 -13.88 29.71 2.61
N THR A 210 -13.22 29.60 1.47
CA THR A 210 -12.98 28.33 0.80
C THR A 210 -11.47 28.10 0.68
N SER A 211 -11.01 26.95 1.16
CA SER A 211 -9.60 26.57 1.16
C SER A 211 -9.41 25.19 0.59
N PHE A 212 -8.25 24.95 0.02
CA PHE A 212 -7.90 23.69 -0.61
C PHE A 212 -6.62 23.13 0.00
N ALA A 213 -6.56 21.81 0.10
CA ALA A 213 -5.35 21.07 0.37
C ALA A 213 -5.30 19.83 -0.52
N SER A 214 -4.12 19.44 -0.94
CA SER A 214 -3.93 18.21 -1.71
C SER A 214 -3.41 17.09 -0.80
N VAL A 215 -3.98 15.91 -0.97
CA VAL A 215 -3.52 14.66 -0.39
C VAL A 215 -2.96 13.78 -1.50
N PHE A 216 -1.79 13.24 -1.29
CA PHE A 216 -1.16 12.30 -2.19
C PHE A 216 -0.70 11.08 -1.41
N VAL A 217 -1.17 9.90 -1.80
CA VAL A 217 -0.84 8.62 -1.20
C VAL A 217 -0.07 7.79 -2.22
N SER A 218 1.06 7.24 -1.80
CA SER A 218 1.86 6.31 -2.61
C SER A 218 2.21 5.08 -1.78
N PRO A 219 2.42 3.91 -2.42
CA PRO A 219 2.87 2.74 -1.69
C PRO A 219 4.26 2.98 -1.10
N LEU A 220 4.48 2.47 0.10
CA LEU A 220 5.81 2.44 0.72
C LEU A 220 6.58 1.27 0.11
N VAL A 221 7.42 1.55 -0.86
CA VAL A 221 8.31 0.56 -1.46
C VAL A 221 9.56 0.44 -0.59
N ASP A 222 9.97 -0.78 -0.25
CA ASP A 222 11.15 -1.04 0.57
C ASP A 222 12.41 -0.45 -0.06
N ASP A 223 13.24 0.24 0.75
CA ASP A 223 14.42 0.96 0.26
C ASP A 223 15.61 0.04 -0.05
N THR A 224 15.51 -1.23 0.29
CA THR A 224 16.55 -2.22 0.06
C THR A 224 16.50 -2.74 -1.37
N ILE A 225 17.31 -2.13 -2.24
CA ILE A 225 17.58 -2.69 -3.56
C ILE A 225 18.63 -3.78 -3.36
N GLU A 226 18.19 -5.03 -3.23
CA GLU A 226 19.11 -6.17 -3.24
C GLU A 226 19.54 -6.47 -4.69
N VAL A 227 20.84 -6.30 -4.94
CA VAL A 227 21.42 -6.64 -6.23
C VAL A 227 21.96 -8.07 -6.16
N PHE A 228 21.23 -8.98 -6.76
CA PHE A 228 21.71 -10.36 -6.96
C PHE A 228 22.49 -10.47 -8.27
N VAL A 229 23.71 -11.01 -8.17
CA VAL A 229 24.54 -11.33 -9.35
C VAL A 229 24.58 -12.84 -9.48
N ASP A 230 23.97 -13.39 -10.53
CA ASP A 230 24.03 -14.81 -10.83
C ASP A 230 25.45 -15.21 -11.29
N PRO A 231 26.15 -16.04 -10.52
CA PRO A 231 27.51 -16.46 -10.88
C PRO A 231 27.58 -17.22 -12.20
N ALA A 232 26.50 -17.90 -12.62
CA ALA A 232 26.43 -18.66 -13.87
C ALA A 232 26.45 -17.75 -15.11
N ARG A 233 26.01 -16.48 -14.97
CA ARG A 233 25.99 -15.48 -16.03
C ARG A 233 27.23 -14.60 -16.06
N VAL A 234 28.22 -14.87 -15.18
CA VAL A 234 29.51 -14.13 -15.13
C VAL A 234 30.59 -14.91 -15.83
N SER A 235 31.21 -14.33 -16.84
CA SER A 235 32.43 -14.85 -17.47
C SER A 235 33.63 -13.93 -17.23
N TRP A 236 34.81 -14.52 -17.17
CA TRP A 236 36.04 -13.84 -16.82
C TRP A 236 37.11 -14.06 -17.88
N ASP A 237 37.67 -12.97 -18.37
CA ASP A 237 38.84 -12.96 -19.20
C ASP A 237 40.00 -12.24 -18.48
N THR A 238 41.21 -12.71 -18.67
CA THR A 238 42.41 -12.03 -18.19
C THR A 238 43.22 -11.48 -19.36
N PHE A 239 43.78 -10.31 -19.19
CA PHE A 239 44.59 -9.68 -20.21
C PHE A 239 45.79 -8.94 -19.61
N ARG A 240 46.75 -8.62 -20.47
CA ARG A 240 47.91 -7.85 -20.06
C ARG A 240 47.59 -6.38 -20.03
N SER A 241 47.81 -5.75 -18.88
CA SER A 241 47.62 -4.30 -18.77
C SER A 241 48.71 -3.59 -19.61
N SER A 242 48.27 -2.78 -20.57
CA SER A 242 49.17 -1.92 -21.33
C SER A 242 49.40 -0.61 -20.57
N GLY A 243 50.62 -0.32 -20.14
CA GLY A 243 50.99 0.92 -19.45
C GLY A 243 52.48 1.16 -19.39
N ALA A 244 52.91 2.40 -19.16
CA ALA A 244 54.30 2.78 -18.97
C ALA A 244 54.83 2.17 -17.65
N GLY A 245 55.47 1.00 -17.72
CA GLY A 245 56.03 0.30 -16.57
C GLY A 245 57.11 -0.70 -17.01
N GLY A 246 58.04 -1.03 -16.11
CA GLY A 246 59.23 -1.87 -16.39
C GLY A 246 58.91 -3.28 -16.89
N GLN A 247 59.91 -4.05 -17.24
CA GLN A 247 59.85 -5.37 -17.93
C GLN A 247 58.85 -6.40 -17.35
N ASN A 248 58.41 -6.26 -16.10
CA ASN A 248 57.44 -7.16 -15.47
C ASN A 248 55.97 -6.83 -15.82
N VAL A 249 55.62 -5.62 -16.21
CA VAL A 249 54.24 -5.20 -16.57
C VAL A 249 53.77 -5.91 -17.84
N ASN A 250 54.69 -6.21 -18.75
CA ASN A 250 54.40 -6.87 -20.03
C ASN A 250 54.38 -8.41 -19.96
N LYS A 251 54.68 -9.00 -18.78
CA LYS A 251 54.77 -10.47 -18.61
C LYS A 251 53.64 -11.06 -17.78
N VAL A 252 52.95 -10.24 -16.97
CA VAL A 252 51.92 -10.73 -16.05
C VAL A 252 50.53 -10.25 -16.51
N GLU A 253 49.59 -11.17 -16.63
CA GLU A 253 48.21 -10.90 -16.98
C GLU A 253 47.44 -10.50 -15.70
N SER A 254 47.64 -9.27 -15.26
CA SER A 254 46.99 -8.72 -14.06
C SER A 254 45.64 -8.05 -14.37
N GLY A 255 45.39 -7.62 -15.61
CA GLY A 255 44.15 -7.07 -16.06
C GLY A 255 43.03 -8.11 -16.07
N VAL A 256 41.85 -7.73 -15.63
CA VAL A 256 40.67 -8.60 -15.57
C VAL A 256 39.50 -7.92 -16.33
N ARG A 257 38.87 -8.71 -17.16
CA ARG A 257 37.67 -8.38 -17.86
C ARG A 257 36.53 -9.26 -17.39
N LEU A 258 35.48 -8.67 -16.85
CA LEU A 258 34.25 -9.32 -16.44
C LEU A 258 33.19 -9.05 -17.49
N ARG A 259 32.52 -10.11 -17.95
CA ARG A 259 31.32 -10.02 -18.78
C ARG A 259 30.16 -10.61 -18.02
N TYR A 260 29.06 -9.87 -17.96
CA TYR A 260 27.84 -10.29 -17.32
C TYR A 260 26.68 -10.20 -18.30
N GLN A 261 25.99 -11.32 -18.51
CA GLN A 261 24.76 -11.34 -19.30
C GLN A 261 23.60 -10.89 -18.42
N TYR A 262 23.28 -9.60 -18.55
CA TYR A 262 22.15 -9.01 -17.84
C TYR A 262 20.87 -9.26 -18.62
N GLU A 263 19.87 -9.78 -17.97
CA GLU A 263 18.51 -9.89 -18.48
C GLU A 263 17.62 -8.93 -17.68
N ASP A 264 16.94 -8.03 -18.37
CA ASP A 264 16.01 -7.12 -17.74
C ASP A 264 14.78 -7.90 -17.26
N PRO A 265 14.47 -7.90 -15.93
CA PRO A 265 13.38 -8.69 -15.39
C PRO A 265 11.97 -8.27 -15.89
N ASP A 266 11.83 -7.03 -16.40
CA ASP A 266 10.53 -6.49 -16.83
C ASP A 266 10.30 -6.69 -18.34
N THR A 267 11.36 -6.54 -19.15
CA THR A 267 11.27 -6.60 -20.62
C THR A 267 11.79 -7.90 -21.21
N GLY A 268 12.59 -8.67 -20.44
CA GLY A 268 13.28 -9.84 -20.95
C GLY A 268 14.40 -9.53 -21.94
N GLU A 269 14.78 -8.25 -22.10
CA GLU A 269 15.90 -7.86 -22.98
C GLU A 269 17.23 -8.28 -22.37
N GLU A 270 18.08 -8.92 -23.20
CA GLU A 270 19.42 -9.32 -22.79
C GLU A 270 20.46 -8.29 -23.23
N GLU A 271 21.35 -7.90 -22.32
CA GLU A 271 22.46 -6.98 -22.57
C GLU A 271 23.76 -7.52 -21.95
N GLU A 272 24.86 -7.43 -22.66
CA GLU A 272 26.18 -7.76 -22.11
C GLU A 272 26.80 -6.54 -21.40
N ILE A 273 27.03 -6.66 -20.09
CA ILE A 273 27.75 -5.66 -19.30
C ILE A 273 29.22 -6.07 -19.25
N LEU A 274 30.10 -5.19 -19.79
CA LEU A 274 31.54 -5.39 -19.82
C LEU A 274 32.23 -4.47 -18.81
N ILE A 275 33.02 -5.05 -17.91
CA ILE A 275 33.79 -4.31 -16.92
C ILE A 275 35.25 -4.73 -16.99
N GLU A 276 36.13 -3.76 -17.21
CA GLU A 276 37.56 -3.96 -17.21
C GLU A 276 38.21 -3.32 -15.97
N ASN A 277 39.09 -4.03 -15.31
CA ASN A 277 39.86 -3.48 -14.19
C ASN A 277 41.34 -3.87 -14.29
N THR A 278 42.20 -2.83 -14.23
CA THR A 278 43.65 -2.92 -14.28
C THR A 278 44.33 -2.13 -13.16
N GLU A 279 43.57 -1.75 -12.14
CA GLU A 279 43.96 -0.79 -11.09
C GLU A 279 45.16 -1.28 -10.26
N THR A 280 45.24 -2.58 -10.07
CA THR A 280 46.32 -3.19 -9.26
C THR A 280 47.10 -4.23 -10.05
N ARG A 281 48.29 -4.60 -9.54
CA ARG A 281 49.12 -5.72 -10.08
C ARG A 281 48.64 -7.09 -9.60
N ASP A 282 47.64 -7.11 -8.72
CA ASP A 282 47.10 -8.29 -8.09
C ASP A 282 45.78 -8.68 -8.77
N GLN A 283 45.78 -9.77 -9.54
CA GLN A 283 44.62 -10.24 -10.28
C GLN A 283 43.39 -10.52 -9.38
N PRO A 284 43.51 -11.21 -8.21
CA PRO A 284 42.39 -11.39 -7.29
C PRO A 284 41.77 -10.09 -6.82
N LYS A 285 42.56 -9.05 -6.53
CA LYS A 285 42.03 -7.73 -6.14
C LYS A 285 41.30 -7.07 -7.28
N ASN A 286 41.81 -7.18 -8.51
CA ASN A 286 41.13 -6.65 -9.69
C ASN A 286 39.81 -7.37 -9.95
N ARG A 287 39.71 -8.69 -9.72
CA ARG A 287 38.46 -9.44 -9.79
C ARG A 287 37.44 -8.98 -8.75
N ALA A 288 37.84 -8.82 -7.49
CA ALA A 288 36.97 -8.33 -6.43
C ALA A 288 36.46 -6.93 -6.75
N LYS A 289 37.29 -6.05 -7.27
CA LYS A 289 36.92 -4.69 -7.66
C LYS A 289 35.96 -4.67 -8.87
N ALA A 290 36.22 -5.51 -9.89
CA ALA A 290 35.31 -5.64 -11.04
C ALA A 290 33.91 -6.13 -10.61
N MET A 291 33.85 -7.08 -9.68
CA MET A 291 32.56 -7.54 -9.12
C MET A 291 31.86 -6.43 -8.34
N GLN A 292 32.59 -5.62 -7.57
CA GLN A 292 32.04 -4.46 -6.87
C GLN A 292 31.48 -3.44 -7.86
N LEU A 293 32.19 -3.16 -8.96
CA LEU A 293 31.74 -2.25 -10.01
C LEU A 293 30.49 -2.78 -10.72
N LEU A 294 30.39 -4.10 -10.98
CA LEU A 294 29.20 -4.71 -11.53
C LEU A 294 27.99 -4.50 -10.60
N LYS A 295 28.14 -4.80 -9.31
CA LYS A 295 27.08 -4.59 -8.33
C LYS A 295 26.62 -3.13 -8.28
N SER A 296 27.56 -2.18 -8.34
CA SER A 296 27.26 -0.75 -8.38
C SER A 296 26.45 -0.37 -9.62
N GLN A 297 26.86 -0.85 -10.82
CA GLN A 297 26.10 -0.57 -12.06
C GLN A 297 24.70 -1.15 -12.06
N LEU A 298 24.54 -2.38 -11.54
CA LEU A 298 23.21 -2.99 -11.41
C LEU A 298 22.34 -2.25 -10.41
N TYR A 299 22.91 -1.81 -9.29
CA TYR A 299 22.23 -0.97 -8.31
C TYR A 299 21.75 0.36 -8.94
N ASP A 300 22.63 1.04 -9.68
CA ASP A 300 22.29 2.31 -10.34
C ASP A 300 21.15 2.13 -11.36
N ARG A 301 21.14 1.00 -12.10
CA ARG A 301 20.04 0.66 -13.04
C ARG A 301 18.73 0.43 -12.31
N ALA A 302 18.75 -0.36 -11.24
CA ALA A 302 17.55 -0.63 -10.44
C ALA A 302 17.02 0.66 -9.79
N MET A 303 17.90 1.52 -9.29
CA MET A 303 17.54 2.82 -8.73
C MET A 303 16.92 3.75 -9.79
N LYS A 304 17.49 3.78 -11.00
CA LYS A 304 16.94 4.59 -12.09
C LYS A 304 15.53 4.13 -12.48
N LYS A 305 15.31 2.83 -12.64
CA LYS A 305 13.97 2.27 -12.90
C LYS A 305 12.97 2.66 -11.81
N ARG A 306 13.38 2.57 -10.55
CA ARG A 306 12.56 2.96 -9.41
C ARG A 306 12.19 4.43 -9.44
N LEU A 307 13.16 5.31 -9.71
CA LEU A 307 12.92 6.75 -9.85
C LEU A 307 11.98 7.06 -11.02
N GLU A 308 12.08 6.35 -12.14
CA GLU A 308 11.17 6.48 -13.28
C GLU A 308 9.75 6.02 -12.93
N ALA A 309 9.59 4.92 -12.18
CA ALA A 309 8.31 4.46 -11.68
C ALA A 309 7.69 5.48 -10.70
N GLN A 310 8.47 6.00 -9.76
CA GLN A 310 8.04 7.07 -8.86
C GLN A 310 7.65 8.33 -9.62
N ALA A 311 8.44 8.73 -10.65
CA ALA A 311 8.13 9.90 -11.47
C ALA A 311 6.81 9.72 -12.25
N LYS A 312 6.50 8.51 -12.74
CA LYS A 312 5.20 8.21 -13.38
C LYS A 312 4.05 8.37 -12.39
N ILE A 313 4.20 7.85 -11.17
CA ILE A 313 3.21 8.01 -10.08
C ILE A 313 3.06 9.50 -9.73
N GLU A 314 4.17 10.24 -9.64
CA GLU A 314 4.16 11.68 -9.36
C GLU A 314 3.56 12.53 -10.49
N ALA A 315 3.76 12.13 -11.75
CA ALA A 315 3.16 12.80 -12.90
C ALA A 315 1.62 12.72 -12.91
N GLY A 316 1.06 11.70 -12.26
CA GLY A 316 -0.39 11.55 -12.02
C GLY A 316 -0.98 12.54 -11.01
N LYS A 317 -0.15 13.35 -10.31
CA LYS A 317 -0.63 14.37 -9.36
C LYS A 317 -1.46 15.42 -10.10
N LYS A 318 -2.76 15.47 -9.81
CA LYS A 318 -3.63 16.54 -10.31
C LYS A 318 -3.22 17.85 -9.68
N LYS A 319 -3.15 18.92 -10.50
CA LYS A 319 -2.93 20.27 -9.99
C LYS A 319 -3.98 20.65 -8.97
N ILE A 320 -3.58 21.40 -7.93
CA ILE A 320 -4.48 21.90 -6.88
C ILE A 320 -5.32 23.04 -7.49
N GLU A 321 -6.34 22.69 -8.28
CA GLU A 321 -7.22 23.61 -8.98
C GLU A 321 -8.70 23.32 -8.65
N TRP A 322 -9.57 24.30 -8.87
CA TRP A 322 -11.02 24.23 -8.60
C TRP A 322 -11.71 23.00 -9.24
N GLY A 323 -11.24 22.51 -10.36
CA GLY A 323 -11.83 21.39 -11.11
C GLY A 323 -11.40 20.00 -10.66
N SER A 324 -10.40 19.86 -9.78
CA SER A 324 -9.81 18.57 -9.39
C SER A 324 -10.17 18.11 -7.96
N GLN A 325 -11.16 18.77 -7.32
CA GLN A 325 -11.60 18.42 -5.98
C GLN A 325 -12.29 17.05 -5.95
N ILE A 326 -11.86 16.18 -5.03
CA ILE A 326 -12.50 14.87 -4.82
C ILE A 326 -13.58 14.93 -3.75
N ARG A 327 -13.36 15.73 -2.67
CA ARG A 327 -14.28 15.81 -1.54
C ARG A 327 -14.40 17.23 -1.03
N SER A 328 -15.63 17.62 -0.66
CA SER A 328 -15.93 18.91 -0.05
C SER A 328 -16.44 18.74 1.37
N TYR A 329 -15.86 19.51 2.28
CA TYR A 329 -16.20 19.58 3.69
C TYR A 329 -16.80 20.95 3.98
N VAL A 330 -18.12 21.00 4.20
CA VAL A 330 -18.88 22.22 4.44
C VAL A 330 -19.37 22.23 5.87
N PHE A 331 -18.63 22.94 6.74
CA PHE A 331 -18.86 22.88 8.18
C PHE A 331 -20.17 23.58 8.57
N ASP A 332 -20.45 24.72 7.97
CA ASP A 332 -21.66 25.50 8.29
C ASP A 332 -22.94 24.74 7.93
N ASP A 333 -22.94 24.01 6.82
CA ASP A 333 -24.07 23.20 6.36
C ASP A 333 -24.03 21.77 6.92
N ARG A 334 -23.06 21.45 7.80
CA ARG A 334 -22.80 20.11 8.34
C ARG A 334 -22.86 19.03 7.26
N ARG A 335 -22.02 19.14 6.24
CA ARG A 335 -22.01 18.22 5.12
C ARG A 335 -20.59 17.91 4.64
N VAL A 336 -20.27 16.62 4.51
CA VAL A 336 -19.10 16.12 3.78
C VAL A 336 -19.61 15.33 2.58
N LYS A 337 -19.15 15.66 1.37
CA LYS A 337 -19.56 15.00 0.13
C LYS A 337 -18.36 14.67 -0.73
N ASP A 338 -18.23 13.40 -1.13
CA ASP A 338 -17.33 12.96 -2.19
C ASP A 338 -18.00 13.16 -3.56
N HIS A 339 -17.31 13.84 -4.48
CA HIS A 339 -17.85 14.17 -5.79
C HIS A 339 -17.74 13.03 -6.81
N ARG A 340 -16.91 12.03 -6.52
CA ARG A 340 -16.68 10.87 -7.40
C ARG A 340 -17.79 9.84 -7.23
N THR A 341 -18.14 9.54 -5.98
CA THR A 341 -19.14 8.50 -5.62
C THR A 341 -20.50 9.06 -5.29
N ASN A 342 -20.60 10.40 -5.12
CA ASN A 342 -21.76 11.09 -4.58
C ASN A 342 -22.14 10.71 -3.14
N TYR A 343 -21.34 9.87 -2.46
CA TYR A 343 -21.55 9.59 -1.05
C TYR A 343 -21.42 10.86 -0.20
N GLN A 344 -22.32 11.05 0.73
CA GLN A 344 -22.33 12.21 1.63
C GLN A 344 -22.83 11.86 3.02
N THR A 345 -22.33 12.59 4.03
CA THR A 345 -22.79 12.50 5.41
C THR A 345 -22.95 13.88 6.03
N SER A 346 -23.84 13.99 7.02
CA SER A 346 -24.01 15.20 7.85
C SER A 346 -23.13 15.18 9.10
N ASP A 347 -22.49 14.06 9.43
CA ASP A 347 -21.64 13.92 10.61
C ASP A 347 -20.20 14.35 10.30
N VAL A 348 -20.02 15.66 10.18
CA VAL A 348 -18.72 16.28 9.88
C VAL A 348 -17.71 15.99 10.98
N ASP A 349 -18.15 15.99 12.25
CA ASP A 349 -17.28 15.79 13.40
C ASP A 349 -16.70 14.36 13.41
N ALA A 350 -17.52 13.36 13.14
CA ALA A 350 -17.06 11.97 13.03
C ALA A 350 -16.07 11.78 11.88
N VAL A 351 -16.30 12.40 10.72
CA VAL A 351 -15.35 12.36 9.60
C VAL A 351 -14.02 13.00 9.99
N MET A 352 -14.03 14.17 10.65
CA MET A 352 -12.81 14.83 11.12
C MET A 352 -12.11 14.06 12.26
N ASP A 353 -12.84 13.18 12.94
CA ASP A 353 -12.30 12.25 13.93
C ASP A 353 -11.86 10.89 13.32
N GLY A 354 -11.80 10.79 11.99
CA GLY A 354 -11.21 9.67 11.27
C GLY A 354 -12.18 8.60 10.76
N LYS A 355 -13.51 8.79 10.86
CA LYS A 355 -14.49 7.86 10.26
C LYS A 355 -14.59 8.05 8.75
N LEU A 356 -13.67 7.42 8.00
CA LEU A 356 -13.55 7.52 6.55
C LEU A 356 -14.03 6.27 5.80
N ASP A 357 -14.32 5.18 6.51
CA ASP A 357 -14.53 3.86 5.92
C ASP A 357 -15.65 3.82 4.88
N GLU A 358 -16.74 4.52 5.13
CA GLU A 358 -17.86 4.60 4.18
C GLU A 358 -17.48 5.34 2.87
N PHE A 359 -16.59 6.35 2.95
CA PHE A 359 -16.07 7.03 1.76
C PHE A 359 -15.13 6.12 0.98
N ILE A 360 -14.25 5.39 1.70
CA ILE A 360 -13.33 4.42 1.12
C ILE A 360 -14.10 3.28 0.44
N LYS A 361 -15.09 2.72 1.13
CA LYS A 361 -15.98 1.67 0.61
C LYS A 361 -16.71 2.13 -0.65
N ALA A 362 -17.35 3.31 -0.60
CA ALA A 362 -18.04 3.86 -1.75
C ALA A 362 -17.11 4.05 -2.95
N TYR A 363 -15.86 4.49 -2.72
CA TYR A 363 -14.87 4.62 -3.79
C TYR A 363 -14.48 3.27 -4.39
N LEU A 364 -14.19 2.27 -3.57
CA LEU A 364 -13.81 0.94 -4.03
C LEU A 364 -14.93 0.24 -4.81
N MET A 365 -16.19 0.50 -4.45
CA MET A 365 -17.35 -0.01 -5.17
C MET A 365 -17.56 0.67 -6.53
N GLU A 366 -17.34 1.99 -6.62
CA GLU A 366 -17.55 2.75 -7.86
C GLU A 366 -16.41 2.54 -8.88
N PHE A 367 -15.20 2.29 -8.37
CA PHE A 367 -14.00 2.12 -9.19
C PHE A 367 -13.35 0.75 -8.95
N PRO A 368 -14.07 -0.36 -9.27
CA PRO A 368 -13.48 -1.68 -9.17
C PRO A 368 -12.28 -1.80 -10.12
N VAL A 369 -11.23 -2.46 -9.67
CA VAL A 369 -10.11 -2.79 -10.53
C VAL A 369 -10.61 -3.80 -11.56
N ALA A 370 -10.50 -3.47 -12.84
CA ALA A 370 -10.81 -4.44 -13.91
C ALA A 370 -9.89 -5.67 -13.74
N ASP A 371 -10.46 -6.86 -13.82
CA ASP A 371 -9.67 -8.09 -13.88
C ASP A 371 -8.81 -8.05 -15.14
N GLU A 372 -7.48 -8.21 -15.02
CA GLU A 372 -6.55 -8.25 -16.16
C GLU A 372 -6.81 -9.44 -17.14
N ASN A 373 -7.88 -10.19 -16.93
CA ASN A 373 -8.24 -11.39 -17.70
C ASN A 373 -9.56 -11.28 -18.48
N ASP A 374 -10.12 -10.06 -18.67
CA ASP A 374 -11.26 -9.87 -19.59
C ASP A 374 -10.84 -9.25 -20.93
#